data_333b6cbb4e4aa9067e0fad1a49f2acfc
#
_entry.id   333b6cbb4e4aa9067e0fad1a49f2acfc
#
_cell.length_a   1.000
_cell.length_b   1.000
_cell.length_c   1.000
_cell.angle_alpha   90.00
_cell.angle_beta   90.00
_cell.angle_gamma   90.00
#
_symmetry.space_group_name_H-M   'P 1'
#
loop_
_entity.id
_entity.type
_entity.pdbx_description
1 polymer ?
#
loop_
_entity_poly.entity_id
_entity_poly.type
_entity_poly.pdbx_seq_one_letter_code
_entity_poly.pdbx_strand_id
1 'polypeptide(L)'
;DLWLTENFKNVELVRVNTIDQSHQLFKEDKVNVLAGLKPKLIEEIKTNDDFKMINSPFTYIKQSIGIKKGTPEILDFLNKFISTLIKEGYVESLLKKHNVQNKLSIPNIY
;
A
#
# COMPACT_ATOMS: atom_id res chain seq x y z
N ASP A 1 3.21 10.84 1.46
CA ASP A 1 3.76 12.11 1.00
C ASP A 1 4.84 12.65 1.95
N LEU A 2 4.56 12.80 3.25
CA LEU A 2 5.56 13.24 4.24
C LEU A 2 6.82 12.39 4.20
N TRP A 3 6.68 11.08 4.10
CA TRP A 3 7.81 10.16 4.01
C TRP A 3 8.72 10.47 2.82
N LEU A 4 8.15 10.73 1.63
CA LEU A 4 8.91 11.10 0.44
C LEU A 4 9.66 12.42 0.64
N THR A 5 9.01 13.41 1.25
CA THR A 5 9.62 14.71 1.56
C THR A 5 10.83 14.60 2.49
N GLU A 6 10.74 13.70 3.48
CA GLU A 6 11.78 13.49 4.47
C GLU A 6 12.97 12.69 3.93
N ASN A 7 12.72 11.74 3.05
CA ASN A 7 13.73 10.76 2.61
C ASN A 7 14.35 11.06 1.25
N PHE A 8 13.65 11.76 0.36
CA PHE A 8 14.16 12.14 -0.96
C PHE A 8 14.50 13.65 -1.00
N LYS A 9 15.77 13.99 -0.82
CA LYS A 9 16.23 15.39 -0.81
C LYS A 9 16.68 15.91 -2.20
N ASN A 10 17.05 14.99 -3.10
CA ASN A 10 17.63 15.32 -4.40
C ASN A 10 16.65 15.10 -5.56
N VAL A 11 15.34 15.11 -5.29
CA VAL A 11 14.30 14.97 -6.30
C VAL A 11 13.27 16.08 -6.16
N GLU A 12 12.73 16.52 -7.26
CA GLU A 12 11.58 17.42 -7.30
C GLU A 12 10.29 16.62 -7.10
N LEU A 13 9.55 16.92 -6.03
CA LEU A 13 8.28 16.27 -5.73
C LEU A 13 7.12 17.10 -6.31
N VAL A 14 6.53 16.59 -7.38
CA VAL A 14 5.30 17.14 -7.97
C VAL A 14 4.08 16.58 -7.25
N ARG A 15 3.30 17.44 -6.63
CA ARG A 15 2.09 17.08 -5.88
C ARG A 15 0.85 17.49 -6.64
N VAL A 16 -0.15 16.62 -6.58
CA VAL A 16 -1.45 16.82 -7.21
C VAL A 16 -2.57 16.49 -6.22
N ASN A 17 -3.78 16.91 -6.52
CA ASN A 17 -4.91 16.75 -5.62
C ASN A 17 -5.52 15.35 -5.64
N THR A 18 -5.36 14.61 -6.74
CA THR A 18 -5.96 13.28 -6.91
C THR A 18 -4.96 12.27 -7.45
N ILE A 19 -5.21 11.00 -7.16
CA ILE A 19 -4.41 9.87 -7.69
C ILE A 19 -4.45 9.87 -9.22
N ASP A 20 -5.61 10.10 -9.83
CA ASP A 20 -5.78 10.09 -11.27
C ASP A 20 -4.95 11.18 -11.96
N GLN A 21 -4.84 12.38 -11.36
CA GLN A 21 -3.97 13.44 -11.85
C GLN A 21 -2.48 13.02 -11.83
N SER A 22 -2.02 12.32 -10.79
CA SER A 22 -0.64 11.85 -10.74
C SER A 22 -0.34 10.81 -11.83
N HIS A 23 -1.26 9.89 -12.08
CA HIS A 23 -1.16 8.90 -13.16
C HIS A 23 -1.18 9.56 -14.54
N GLN A 24 -2.02 10.59 -14.73
CA GLN A 24 -2.08 11.32 -15.98
C GLN A 24 -0.77 12.06 -16.28
N LEU A 25 -0.19 12.77 -15.30
CA LEU A 25 1.09 13.45 -15.47
C LEU A 25 2.22 12.48 -15.86
N PHE A 26 2.20 11.28 -15.29
CA PHE A 26 3.15 10.23 -15.64
C PHE A 26 2.96 9.72 -17.07
N LYS A 27 1.73 9.46 -17.50
CA LYS A 27 1.40 9.03 -18.87
C LYS A 27 1.72 10.08 -19.94
N GLU A 28 1.69 11.35 -19.56
CA GLU A 28 2.01 12.48 -20.42
C GLU A 28 3.51 12.87 -20.40
N ASP A 29 4.37 12.03 -19.82
CA ASP A 29 5.81 12.26 -19.66
C ASP A 29 6.17 13.59 -18.96
N LYS A 30 5.26 14.11 -18.14
CA LYS A 30 5.48 15.35 -17.36
C LYS A 30 6.24 15.11 -16.06
N VAL A 31 6.32 13.85 -15.64
CA VAL A 31 7.13 13.39 -14.52
C VAL A 31 7.80 12.07 -14.88
N ASN A 32 9.02 11.86 -14.38
CA ASN A 32 9.81 10.68 -14.73
C ASN A 32 9.47 9.45 -13.89
N VAL A 33 8.90 9.66 -12.70
CA VAL A 33 8.60 8.59 -11.73
C VAL A 33 7.24 8.83 -11.10
N LEU A 34 6.45 7.78 -11.01
CA LEU A 34 5.18 7.75 -10.29
C LEU A 34 5.34 6.96 -9.00
N ALA A 35 5.08 7.60 -7.86
CA ALA A 35 5.00 6.94 -6.56
C ALA A 35 3.53 6.70 -6.18
N GLY A 36 3.19 5.47 -5.84
CA GLY A 36 1.80 5.12 -5.55
C GLY A 36 1.65 3.78 -4.85
N LEU A 37 0.41 3.40 -4.60
CA LEU A 37 0.07 2.09 -4.03
C LEU A 37 0.35 0.97 -5.04
N LYS A 38 1.03 -0.07 -4.60
CA LYS A 38 1.43 -1.21 -5.44
C LYS A 38 0.27 -1.78 -6.28
N PRO A 39 -0.96 -1.98 -5.75
CA PRO A 39 -2.07 -2.47 -6.57
C PRO A 39 -2.39 -1.58 -7.78
N LYS A 40 -2.34 -0.25 -7.60
CA LYS A 40 -2.58 0.71 -8.67
C LYS A 40 -1.45 0.73 -9.70
N LEU A 41 -0.20 0.68 -9.25
CA LEU A 41 0.96 0.61 -10.14
C LEU A 41 0.95 -0.67 -10.99
N ILE A 42 0.53 -1.81 -10.43
CA ILE A 42 0.37 -3.06 -11.18
C ILE A 42 -0.69 -2.91 -12.29
N GLU A 43 -1.78 -2.19 -12.04
CA GLU A 43 -2.79 -1.91 -13.08
C GLU A 43 -2.21 -1.07 -14.23
N GLU A 44 -1.41 -0.06 -13.91
CA GLU A 44 -0.77 0.79 -14.93
C GLU A 44 0.20 0.02 -15.84
N ILE A 45 1.07 -0.79 -15.27
CA ILE A 45 2.03 -1.56 -16.09
C ILE A 45 1.38 -2.68 -16.92
N LYS A 46 0.17 -3.12 -16.58
CA LYS A 46 -0.60 -4.06 -17.41
C LYS A 46 -1.16 -3.42 -18.67
N THR A 47 -1.38 -2.14 -18.64
CA THR A 47 -2.01 -1.38 -19.76
C THR A 47 -0.99 -0.64 -20.61
N ASN A 48 0.29 -0.61 -20.20
CA ASN A 48 1.34 0.08 -20.93
C ASN A 48 2.69 -0.62 -20.72
N ASP A 49 3.20 -1.24 -21.78
CA ASP A 49 4.46 -2.00 -21.76
C ASP A 49 5.71 -1.11 -21.63
N ASP A 50 5.60 0.20 -21.85
CA ASP A 50 6.70 1.15 -21.69
C ASP A 50 7.00 1.45 -20.21
N PHE A 51 6.09 1.07 -19.30
CA PHE A 51 6.24 1.34 -17.88
C PHE A 51 6.82 0.14 -17.14
N LYS A 52 7.71 0.41 -16.21
CA LYS A 52 8.34 -0.59 -15.36
C LYS A 52 8.15 -0.26 -13.88
N MET A 53 7.72 -1.23 -13.11
CA MET A 53 7.62 -1.11 -11.66
C MET A 53 8.91 -1.54 -10.98
N ILE A 54 9.41 -0.73 -10.05
CA ILE A 54 10.48 -1.10 -9.13
C ILE A 54 9.88 -1.95 -8.01
N ASN A 55 10.29 -3.22 -7.91
CA ASN A 55 9.76 -4.18 -6.93
C ASN A 55 10.35 -4.03 -5.52
N SER A 56 10.87 -2.86 -5.19
CA SER A 56 11.36 -2.54 -3.85
C SER A 56 10.47 -1.46 -3.24
N PRO A 57 9.52 -1.80 -2.36
CA PRO A 57 8.67 -0.82 -1.73
C PRO A 57 9.51 0.08 -0.80
N PHE A 58 9.28 1.38 -0.87
CA PHE A 58 9.98 2.35 -0.02
C PHE A 58 9.28 2.55 1.33
N THR A 59 8.00 2.20 1.44
CA THR A 59 7.25 2.22 2.70
C THR A 59 6.03 1.29 2.61
N TYR A 60 5.37 1.05 3.74
CA TYR A 60 4.17 0.24 3.84
C TYR A 60 3.04 1.04 4.49
N ILE A 61 1.82 0.87 4.00
CA ILE A 61 0.61 1.43 4.62
C ILE A 61 -0.06 0.32 5.43
N LYS A 62 -0.07 0.50 6.75
CA LYS A 62 -0.71 -0.44 7.68
C LYS A 62 -2.23 -0.24 7.65
N GLN A 63 -2.95 -1.28 7.23
CA GLN A 63 -4.40 -1.32 7.35
C GLN A 63 -4.79 -1.76 8.77
N SER A 64 -5.80 -1.12 9.34
CA SER A 64 -6.21 -1.35 10.72
C SER A 64 -7.74 -1.32 10.84
N ILE A 65 -8.26 -1.97 11.86
CA ILE A 65 -9.68 -1.86 12.24
C ILE A 65 -9.83 -0.68 13.19
N GLY A 66 -10.73 0.25 12.86
CA GLY A 66 -11.09 1.37 13.73
C GLY A 66 -12.26 1.01 14.63
N ILE A 67 -12.17 1.36 15.92
CA ILE A 67 -13.25 1.23 16.89
C ILE A 67 -13.50 2.56 17.62
N LYS A 68 -14.68 2.70 18.20
CA LYS A 68 -15.00 3.85 19.04
C LYS A 68 -14.14 3.85 20.32
N LYS A 69 -13.67 5.01 20.74
CA LYS A 69 -12.94 5.17 22.01
C LYS A 69 -13.81 4.77 23.22
N GLY A 70 -13.18 4.27 24.27
CA GLY A 70 -13.86 3.91 25.53
C GLY A 70 -14.30 2.44 25.63
N THR A 71 -13.80 1.57 24.77
CA THR A 71 -14.11 0.12 24.75
C THR A 71 -12.82 -0.72 24.79
N PRO A 72 -12.02 -0.70 25.89
CA PRO A 72 -10.74 -1.39 25.96
C PRO A 72 -10.87 -2.92 25.79
N GLU A 73 -11.96 -3.52 26.25
CA GLU A 73 -12.20 -4.96 26.11
C GLU A 73 -12.36 -5.36 24.63
N ILE A 74 -13.06 -4.54 23.85
CA ILE A 74 -13.24 -4.77 22.42
C ILE A 74 -11.91 -4.59 21.68
N LEU A 75 -11.13 -3.60 22.07
CA LEU A 75 -9.79 -3.39 21.47
C LEU A 75 -8.89 -4.59 21.72
N ASP A 76 -8.84 -5.09 22.96
CA ASP A 76 -8.02 -6.25 23.31
C ASP A 76 -8.49 -7.53 22.57
N PHE A 77 -9.79 -7.74 22.49
CA PHE A 77 -10.37 -8.84 21.73
C PHE A 77 -9.97 -8.77 20.25
N LEU A 78 -10.13 -7.61 19.60
CA LEU A 78 -9.81 -7.44 18.18
C LEU A 78 -8.32 -7.63 17.90
N ASN A 79 -7.44 -7.12 18.76
CA ASN A 79 -6.01 -7.31 18.61
C ASN A 79 -5.62 -8.79 18.72
N LYS A 80 -6.17 -9.51 19.70
CA LYS A 80 -5.96 -10.95 19.83
C LYS A 80 -6.53 -11.72 18.65
N PHE A 81 -7.72 -11.39 18.22
CA PHE A 81 -8.40 -12.03 17.09
C PHE A 81 -7.57 -11.90 15.80
N ILE A 82 -7.14 -10.69 15.43
CA ILE A 82 -6.32 -10.46 14.24
C ILE A 82 -4.97 -11.18 14.35
N SER A 83 -4.32 -11.12 15.52
CA SER A 83 -3.06 -11.82 15.76
C SER A 83 -3.20 -13.32 15.56
N THR A 84 -4.29 -13.91 16.05
CA THR A 84 -4.59 -15.32 15.87
C THR A 84 -4.81 -15.67 14.39
N LEU A 85 -5.63 -14.91 13.67
CA LEU A 85 -5.89 -15.15 12.26
C LEU A 85 -4.61 -15.08 11.39
N ILE A 86 -3.69 -14.19 11.74
CA ILE A 86 -2.40 -14.10 11.04
C ILE A 86 -1.53 -15.32 11.36
N LYS A 87 -1.39 -15.67 12.65
CA LYS A 87 -0.58 -16.83 13.10
C LYS A 87 -1.07 -18.16 12.53
N GLU A 88 -2.38 -18.33 12.41
CA GLU A 88 -3.00 -19.53 11.84
C GLU A 88 -2.97 -19.57 10.30
N GLY A 89 -2.42 -18.54 9.65
CA GLY A 89 -2.35 -18.48 8.17
C GLY A 89 -3.69 -18.17 7.50
N TYR A 90 -4.73 -17.81 8.25
CA TYR A 90 -6.04 -17.52 7.69
C TYR A 90 -6.02 -16.28 6.79
N VAL A 91 -5.32 -15.21 7.21
CA VAL A 91 -5.16 -14.02 6.38
C VAL A 91 -4.43 -14.34 5.08
N GLU A 92 -3.38 -15.18 5.13
CA GLU A 92 -2.68 -15.63 3.92
C GLU A 92 -3.62 -16.40 2.97
N SER A 93 -4.46 -17.28 3.51
CA SER A 93 -5.44 -18.02 2.71
C SER A 93 -6.46 -17.11 2.03
N LEU A 94 -6.89 -16.03 2.70
CA LEU A 94 -7.77 -15.02 2.10
C LEU A 94 -7.09 -14.24 0.98
N LEU A 95 -5.82 -13.84 1.16
CA LEU A 95 -5.06 -13.15 0.11
C LEU A 95 -4.94 -14.04 -1.15
N LYS A 96 -4.67 -15.33 -0.98
CA LYS A 96 -4.62 -16.32 -2.07
C LYS A 96 -5.99 -16.48 -2.72
N LYS A 97 -7.04 -16.67 -1.93
CA LYS A 97 -8.42 -16.82 -2.42
C LYS A 97 -8.87 -15.65 -3.30
N HIS A 98 -8.45 -14.44 -2.95
CA HIS A 98 -8.81 -13.22 -3.68
C HIS A 98 -7.76 -12.80 -4.72
N ASN A 99 -6.73 -13.62 -4.97
CA ASN A 99 -5.65 -13.35 -5.94
C ASN A 99 -4.93 -12.00 -5.72
N VAL A 100 -4.70 -11.64 -4.45
CA VAL A 100 -4.04 -10.37 -4.07
C VAL A 100 -2.74 -10.57 -3.29
N GLN A 101 -2.22 -11.80 -3.18
CA GLN A 101 -0.99 -12.14 -2.47
C GLN A 101 0.27 -11.45 -3.02
N ASN A 102 0.25 -11.04 -4.27
CA ASN A 102 1.33 -10.27 -4.91
C ASN A 102 1.18 -8.74 -4.79
N LYS A 103 0.01 -8.29 -4.31
CA LYS A 103 -0.35 -6.87 -4.18
C LYS A 103 -0.27 -6.38 -2.74
N LEU A 104 -0.52 -7.28 -1.78
CA LEU A 104 -0.60 -7.01 -0.35
C LEU A 104 0.40 -7.89 0.40
N SER A 105 0.83 -7.45 1.56
CA SER A 105 1.72 -8.21 2.46
C SER A 105 1.12 -8.32 3.86
N ILE A 106 1.45 -9.40 4.54
CA ILE A 106 1.05 -9.63 5.93
C ILE A 106 2.17 -9.08 6.82
N PRO A 107 1.85 -8.26 7.85
CA PRO A 107 2.86 -7.78 8.77
C PRO A 107 3.42 -8.92 9.62
N ASN A 108 4.71 -8.85 9.93
CA ASN A 108 5.28 -9.71 10.97
C ASN A 108 4.73 -9.26 12.31
N ILE A 109 3.98 -10.16 12.98
CA ILE A 109 3.50 -9.93 14.34
C ILE A 109 4.41 -10.74 15.26
N TYR A 110 5.18 -10.04 16.02
CA TYR A 110 5.99 -10.63 17.10
C TYR A 110 5.40 -10.26 18.45
#